data_55c0be7446b5356355100ee839c077bf
#
_entry.id   55c0be7446b5356355100ee839c077bf
#
_cell.length_a   1.000
_cell.length_b   1.000
_cell.length_c   1.000
_cell.angle_alpha   90.00
_cell.angle_beta   90.00
_cell.angle_gamma   90.00
#
_symmetry.space_group_name_H-M   'P 1'
#
loop_
_entity.id
_entity.type
_entity.pdbx_description
1 polymer ?
#
loop_
_entity_poly.entity_id
_entity_poly.type
_entity_poly.pdbx_seq_one_letter_code
_entity_poly.pdbx_strand_id
1 'polypeptide(L)'
;MKHYILIILIVILSGCKENKKETLKVESLPYFSSANFTPEWKKVTHKIPQFSFVNQNGKIITNNTYKGKIYIADFFFTTCPGICPKLTKSMNNLQKTYKNDDSIMLLSHTVMPWVDNVDKLKIYSIENSVNPKKWHLVTGDKDALYSIARNGYFADEDFAKTKDEDEFIHTENFVLVDKEGYIRGVYNGTIAIDMQRLKRHIEILRKEI
;
A
#
# COMPACT_ATOMS: atom_id res chain seq x y z
N MET A 1 42.45 -54.99 53.68
CA MET A 1 42.59 -53.62 53.16
C MET A 1 41.64 -53.48 52.00
N LYS A 2 40.54 -52.75 52.19
CA LYS A 2 39.48 -52.57 51.13
C LYS A 2 39.68 -51.20 50.56
N HIS A 3 39.97 -51.13 49.23
CA HIS A 3 40.05 -49.87 48.48
C HIS A 3 38.65 -49.51 47.96
N TYR A 4 38.12 -48.40 48.44
CA TYR A 4 36.85 -47.79 47.86
C TYR A 4 37.25 -46.88 46.72
N ILE A 5 36.87 -47.25 45.50
CA ILE A 5 37.00 -46.42 44.34
C ILE A 5 35.76 -45.50 44.29
N LEU A 6 35.98 -44.21 44.48
CA LEU A 6 34.97 -43.17 44.41
C LEU A 6 34.81 -42.75 42.94
N ILE A 7 33.74 -43.19 42.26
CA ILE A 7 33.44 -42.78 40.91
C ILE A 7 32.67 -41.44 40.99
N ILE A 8 33.35 -40.35 40.62
CA ILE A 8 32.70 -39.04 40.49
C ILE A 8 32.02 -38.97 39.11
N LEU A 9 30.69 -39.00 39.09
CA LEU A 9 29.87 -38.83 37.91
C LEU A 9 29.73 -37.33 37.59
N ILE A 10 30.51 -36.85 36.61
CA ILE A 10 30.40 -35.47 36.12
C ILE A 10 29.21 -35.42 35.17
N VAL A 11 28.11 -34.84 35.65
CA VAL A 11 26.94 -34.51 34.83
C VAL A 11 27.23 -33.23 34.04
N ILE A 12 27.56 -33.37 32.76
CA ILE A 12 27.72 -32.24 31.85
C ILE A 12 26.30 -31.77 31.48
N LEU A 13 25.81 -30.71 32.12
CA LEU A 13 24.61 -29.99 31.72
C LEU A 13 24.92 -29.22 30.41
N SER A 14 24.66 -29.86 29.28
CA SER A 14 24.62 -29.16 27.98
C SER A 14 23.40 -28.21 27.95
N GLY A 15 23.65 -26.97 28.39
CA GLY A 15 22.66 -25.91 28.23
C GLY A 15 22.44 -25.65 26.74
N CYS A 16 21.28 -26.07 26.21
CA CYS A 16 20.80 -25.58 24.94
C CYS A 16 20.69 -24.06 25.03
N LYS A 17 21.61 -23.34 24.40
CA LYS A 17 21.39 -21.91 24.08
C LYS A 17 20.25 -21.86 23.08
N GLU A 18 19.06 -21.48 23.52
CA GLU A 18 18.03 -21.01 22.63
C GLU A 18 18.61 -19.85 21.82
N ASN A 19 18.90 -20.12 20.55
CA ASN A 19 19.13 -19.06 19.58
C ASN A 19 17.82 -18.27 19.48
N LYS A 20 17.67 -17.21 20.31
CA LYS A 20 16.71 -16.14 20.01
C LYS A 20 17.03 -15.71 18.58
N LYS A 21 16.20 -16.09 17.63
CA LYS A 21 16.16 -15.44 16.32
C LYS A 21 15.98 -13.97 16.63
N GLU A 22 17.04 -13.17 16.53
CA GLU A 22 16.93 -11.73 16.41
C GLU A 22 16.06 -11.49 15.20
N THR A 23 14.77 -11.21 15.43
CA THR A 23 13.91 -10.65 14.43
C THR A 23 14.57 -9.33 14.04
N LEU A 24 15.16 -9.29 12.84
CA LEU A 24 15.69 -8.07 12.25
C LEU A 24 14.62 -7.00 12.40
N LYS A 25 14.83 -6.07 13.32
CA LYS A 25 13.96 -4.95 13.58
C LYS A 25 14.12 -4.06 12.37
N VAL A 26 13.20 -4.17 11.39
CA VAL A 26 13.19 -3.27 10.25
C VAL A 26 12.85 -1.90 10.80
N GLU A 27 13.86 -1.05 10.98
CA GLU A 27 13.71 0.30 11.53
C GLU A 27 13.21 1.29 10.49
N SER A 28 13.37 0.97 9.19
CA SER A 28 12.91 1.79 8.07
C SER A 28 12.44 0.93 6.91
N LEU A 29 11.67 1.53 5.99
CA LEU A 29 11.26 0.90 4.74
C LEU A 29 12.11 1.39 3.58
N PRO A 30 12.30 0.56 2.53
CA PRO A 30 12.94 1.00 1.29
C PRO A 30 12.08 2.02 0.55
N TYR A 31 12.67 2.68 -0.43
CA TYR A 31 12.03 3.49 -1.44
C TYR A 31 11.91 2.71 -2.75
N PHE A 32 10.95 3.12 -3.59
CA PHE A 32 10.77 2.57 -4.92
C PHE A 32 10.65 3.70 -5.93
N SER A 33 11.50 3.69 -6.98
CA SER A 33 11.61 4.76 -7.95
C SER A 33 11.34 4.34 -9.39
N SER A 34 11.01 3.07 -9.61
CA SER A 34 10.82 2.50 -10.96
C SER A 34 9.82 1.33 -10.96
N ALA A 35 9.29 1.03 -12.15
CA ALA A 35 8.25 0.03 -12.35
C ALA A 35 8.68 -1.43 -12.07
N ASN A 36 9.98 -1.69 -11.96
CA ASN A 36 10.47 -3.02 -11.56
C ASN A 36 10.41 -3.27 -10.05
N PHE A 37 10.01 -2.24 -9.28
CA PHE A 37 9.91 -2.27 -7.81
C PHE A 37 11.15 -2.82 -7.10
N THR A 38 12.34 -2.53 -7.64
CA THR A 38 13.59 -2.84 -6.94
C THR A 38 13.72 -1.95 -5.70
N PRO A 39 13.89 -2.51 -4.48
CA PRO A 39 13.97 -1.71 -3.26
C PRO A 39 15.29 -0.94 -3.18
N GLU A 40 15.19 0.35 -2.87
CA GLU A 40 16.32 1.26 -2.67
C GLU A 40 16.37 1.72 -1.20
N TRP A 41 17.51 1.56 -0.54
CA TRP A 41 17.68 1.90 0.87
C TRP A 41 18.20 3.32 1.10
N LYS A 42 18.41 4.07 0.04
CA LYS A 42 18.71 5.51 0.07
C LYS A 42 17.52 6.27 -0.48
N LYS A 43 17.31 7.49 0.01
CA LYS A 43 16.26 8.38 -0.47
C LYS A 43 16.42 8.62 -1.97
N VAL A 44 15.34 8.38 -2.71
CA VAL A 44 15.27 8.52 -4.18
C VAL A 44 14.79 9.91 -4.57
N THR A 45 14.82 10.21 -5.86
CA THR A 45 14.29 11.48 -6.41
C THR A 45 12.82 11.37 -6.80
N HIS A 46 12.35 10.16 -7.16
CA HIS A 46 10.97 9.93 -7.58
C HIS A 46 9.99 10.16 -6.42
N LYS A 47 9.01 11.01 -6.67
CA LYS A 47 7.82 11.21 -5.82
C LYS A 47 6.58 11.11 -6.69
N ILE A 48 5.44 10.86 -6.05
CA ILE A 48 4.16 10.94 -6.77
C ILE A 48 4.04 12.33 -7.39
N PRO A 49 3.87 12.41 -8.74
CA PRO A 49 3.73 13.68 -9.46
C PRO A 49 2.53 14.50 -8.95
N GLN A 50 2.53 15.79 -9.29
CA GLN A 50 1.39 16.66 -8.96
C GLN A 50 0.16 16.19 -9.73
N PHE A 51 -0.98 16.14 -9.03
CA PHE A 51 -2.26 15.77 -9.60
C PHE A 51 -3.39 16.66 -9.09
N SER A 52 -4.47 16.70 -9.85
CA SER A 52 -5.72 17.37 -9.45
C SER A 52 -6.89 16.58 -10.05
N PHE A 53 -7.65 15.91 -9.19
CA PHE A 53 -8.80 15.07 -9.56
C PHE A 53 -10.03 15.47 -8.73
N VAL A 54 -11.20 14.99 -9.14
CA VAL A 54 -12.46 15.26 -8.43
C VAL A 54 -12.89 13.98 -7.72
N ASN A 55 -13.28 14.09 -6.44
CA ASN A 55 -13.72 12.92 -5.68
C ASN A 55 -15.22 12.67 -5.79
N GLN A 56 -15.70 11.58 -5.19
CA GLN A 56 -17.11 11.16 -5.10
C GLN A 56 -18.07 12.20 -4.50
N ASN A 57 -17.59 13.30 -3.97
CA ASN A 57 -18.40 14.42 -3.43
C ASN A 57 -18.23 15.71 -4.23
N GLY A 58 -17.62 15.65 -5.43
CA GLY A 58 -17.36 16.80 -6.27
C GLY A 58 -16.25 17.74 -5.76
N LYS A 59 -15.43 17.30 -4.80
CA LYS A 59 -14.33 18.10 -4.25
C LYS A 59 -13.03 17.81 -4.99
N ILE A 60 -12.25 18.86 -5.24
CA ILE A 60 -10.91 18.75 -5.82
C ILE A 60 -9.96 18.13 -4.79
N ILE A 61 -9.26 17.10 -5.21
CA ILE A 61 -8.25 16.36 -4.45
C ILE A 61 -6.91 16.50 -5.15
N THR A 62 -5.90 16.92 -4.40
CA THR A 62 -4.53 17.14 -4.89
C THR A 62 -3.51 16.52 -3.96
N ASN A 63 -2.23 16.57 -4.32
CA ASN A 63 -1.14 16.17 -3.41
C ASN A 63 -1.22 16.89 -2.06
N ASN A 64 -1.68 18.14 -2.01
CA ASN A 64 -1.84 18.90 -0.76
C ASN A 64 -2.85 18.27 0.20
N THR A 65 -3.84 17.53 -0.31
CA THR A 65 -4.80 16.77 0.51
C THR A 65 -4.11 15.71 1.37
N TYR A 66 -2.99 15.18 0.87
CA TYR A 66 -2.21 14.09 1.51
C TYR A 66 -0.89 14.57 2.11
N LYS A 67 -0.57 15.86 2.03
CA LYS A 67 0.68 16.41 2.59
C LYS A 67 0.79 16.09 4.08
N GLY A 68 1.90 15.48 4.49
CA GLY A 68 2.15 15.07 5.87
C GLY A 68 1.37 13.84 6.34
N LYS A 69 0.69 13.14 5.41
CA LYS A 69 -0.07 11.91 5.69
C LYS A 69 0.55 10.73 4.96
N ILE A 70 0.43 9.56 5.55
CA ILE A 70 0.68 8.30 4.87
C ILE A 70 -0.61 7.92 4.16
N TYR A 71 -0.53 7.49 2.90
CA TYR A 71 -1.73 7.02 2.22
C TYR A 71 -1.49 5.76 1.39
N ILE A 72 -2.56 5.03 1.17
CA ILE A 72 -2.60 3.85 0.33
C ILE A 72 -3.38 4.21 -0.92
N ALA A 73 -2.75 4.02 -2.08
CA ALA A 73 -3.38 4.22 -3.39
C ALA A 73 -3.69 2.88 -4.05
N ASP A 74 -4.82 2.81 -4.77
CA ASP A 74 -5.16 1.72 -5.68
C ASP A 74 -5.86 2.24 -6.94
N PHE A 75 -6.09 1.33 -7.89
CA PHE A 75 -6.74 1.59 -9.17
C PHE A 75 -7.93 0.64 -9.32
N PHE A 76 -9.08 1.18 -9.72
CA PHE A 76 -10.32 0.42 -9.79
C PHE A 76 -11.26 0.97 -10.87
N PHE A 77 -12.36 0.29 -11.08
CA PHE A 77 -13.54 0.84 -11.78
C PHE A 77 -14.82 0.23 -11.23
N THR A 78 -15.90 1.00 -11.23
CA THR A 78 -17.14 0.66 -10.52
C THR A 78 -17.86 -0.56 -11.06
N THR A 79 -17.68 -0.87 -12.36
CA THR A 79 -18.35 -1.97 -13.06
C THR A 79 -17.51 -3.23 -13.18
N CYS A 80 -16.38 -3.31 -12.50
CA CYS A 80 -15.49 -4.48 -12.52
C CYS A 80 -16.16 -5.71 -11.88
N PRO A 81 -16.37 -6.82 -12.60
CA PRO A 81 -16.97 -8.02 -12.04
C PRO A 81 -15.94 -8.93 -11.36
N GLY A 82 -14.66 -8.63 -11.50
CA GLY A 82 -13.54 -9.52 -11.12
C GLY A 82 -12.91 -9.18 -9.78
N ILE A 83 -11.75 -8.52 -9.81
CA ILE A 83 -10.90 -8.30 -8.63
C ILE A 83 -11.33 -7.10 -7.79
N CYS A 84 -11.92 -6.04 -8.39
CA CYS A 84 -12.26 -4.81 -7.67
C CYS A 84 -13.12 -5.02 -6.41
N PRO A 85 -14.12 -5.92 -6.38
CA PRO A 85 -14.84 -6.20 -5.12
C PRO A 85 -13.93 -6.69 -3.99
N LYS A 86 -12.88 -7.46 -4.30
CA LYS A 86 -11.90 -7.92 -3.31
C LYS A 86 -11.01 -6.76 -2.83
N LEU A 87 -10.53 -5.92 -3.77
CA LEU A 87 -9.74 -4.73 -3.46
C LEU A 87 -10.54 -3.76 -2.59
N THR A 88 -11.80 -3.47 -2.96
CA THR A 88 -12.71 -2.62 -2.19
C THR A 88 -12.93 -3.16 -0.77
N LYS A 89 -13.08 -4.48 -0.61
CA LYS A 89 -13.18 -5.11 0.71
C LYS A 89 -11.89 -4.92 1.52
N SER A 90 -10.73 -5.02 0.90
CA SER A 90 -9.42 -4.78 1.54
C SER A 90 -9.25 -3.33 1.96
N MET A 91 -9.61 -2.36 1.09
CA MET A 91 -9.65 -0.92 1.41
C MET A 91 -10.62 -0.61 2.55
N ASN A 92 -11.81 -1.22 2.58
CA ASN A 92 -12.75 -1.09 3.68
C ASN A 92 -12.17 -1.59 5.01
N ASN A 93 -11.42 -2.68 4.99
CA ASN A 93 -10.74 -3.18 6.19
C ASN A 93 -9.66 -2.21 6.69
N LEU A 94 -8.89 -1.59 5.78
CA LEU A 94 -7.94 -0.53 6.12
C LEU A 94 -8.66 0.70 6.68
N GLN A 95 -9.73 1.16 6.03
CA GLN A 95 -10.56 2.27 6.50
C GLN A 95 -11.05 2.05 7.94
N LYS A 96 -11.56 0.84 8.24
CA LYS A 96 -12.02 0.47 9.59
C LYS A 96 -10.86 0.41 10.60
N THR A 97 -9.72 -0.14 10.18
CA THR A 97 -8.53 -0.25 11.04
C THR A 97 -8.03 1.13 11.47
N TYR A 98 -7.98 2.10 10.55
CA TYR A 98 -7.43 3.44 10.77
C TYR A 98 -8.50 4.53 10.89
N LYS A 99 -9.74 4.17 11.25
CA LYS A 99 -10.89 5.10 11.28
C LYS A 99 -10.66 6.36 12.15
N ASN A 100 -9.91 6.24 13.23
CA ASN A 100 -9.62 7.31 14.19
C ASN A 100 -8.20 7.90 14.02
N ASP A 101 -7.49 7.59 12.95
CA ASP A 101 -6.13 8.06 12.69
C ASP A 101 -6.10 8.92 11.44
N ASP A 102 -6.17 10.23 11.60
CA ASP A 102 -6.20 11.19 10.48
C ASP A 102 -4.88 11.30 9.72
N SER A 103 -3.81 10.69 10.23
CA SER A 103 -2.51 10.62 9.53
C SER A 103 -2.48 9.55 8.44
N ILE A 104 -3.47 8.62 8.40
CA ILE A 104 -3.58 7.56 7.40
C ILE A 104 -4.80 7.82 6.53
N MET A 105 -4.60 7.84 5.21
CA MET A 105 -5.65 8.09 4.21
C MET A 105 -5.68 7.01 3.14
N LEU A 106 -6.77 6.95 2.39
CA LEU A 106 -6.95 6.03 1.27
C LEU A 106 -7.33 6.82 0.02
N LEU A 107 -6.84 6.39 -1.14
CA LEU A 107 -7.04 7.05 -2.43
C LEU A 107 -7.21 6.00 -3.53
N SER A 108 -8.40 5.95 -4.14
CA SER A 108 -8.67 5.06 -5.27
C SER A 108 -8.89 5.87 -6.54
N HIS A 109 -8.09 5.60 -7.57
CA HIS A 109 -8.20 6.24 -8.87
C HIS A 109 -9.05 5.35 -9.79
N THR A 110 -10.09 5.93 -10.41
CA THR A 110 -10.75 5.16 -11.48
C THR A 110 -9.84 5.07 -12.71
N VAL A 111 -9.89 3.93 -13.38
CA VAL A 111 -9.27 3.71 -14.69
C VAL A 111 -10.29 3.78 -15.84
N MET A 112 -11.57 4.04 -15.52
CA MET A 112 -12.65 4.22 -16.49
C MET A 112 -13.40 5.56 -16.29
N PRO A 113 -12.72 6.73 -16.39
CA PRO A 113 -13.36 8.02 -16.08
C PRO A 113 -14.54 8.36 -17.02
N TRP A 114 -14.61 7.75 -18.20
CA TRP A 114 -15.76 7.88 -19.13
C TRP A 114 -17.02 7.14 -18.65
N VAL A 115 -16.89 6.23 -17.67
CA VAL A 115 -18.00 5.53 -16.99
C VAL A 115 -18.16 6.07 -15.57
N ASP A 116 -17.07 6.23 -14.86
CA ASP A 116 -17.00 6.54 -13.44
C ASP A 116 -16.95 8.06 -13.21
N ASN A 117 -18.04 8.75 -13.52
CA ASN A 117 -18.21 10.16 -13.17
C ASN A 117 -18.50 10.34 -11.67
N VAL A 118 -18.60 11.58 -11.19
CA VAL A 118 -18.81 11.91 -9.77
C VAL A 118 -20.05 11.24 -9.20
N ASP A 119 -21.16 11.24 -9.94
CA ASP A 119 -22.42 10.63 -9.49
C ASP A 119 -22.29 9.11 -9.36
N LYS A 120 -21.64 8.47 -10.32
CA LYS A 120 -21.38 7.03 -10.28
C LYS A 120 -20.47 6.67 -9.10
N LEU A 121 -19.40 7.42 -8.89
CA LEU A 121 -18.52 7.25 -7.72
C LEU A 121 -19.27 7.50 -6.40
N LYS A 122 -20.22 8.44 -6.39
CA LYS A 122 -21.05 8.70 -5.21
C LYS A 122 -21.93 7.51 -4.86
N ILE A 123 -22.61 6.93 -5.85
CA ILE A 123 -23.43 5.73 -5.67
C ILE A 123 -22.55 4.59 -5.16
N TYR A 124 -21.45 4.31 -5.85
CA TYR A 124 -20.50 3.27 -5.46
C TYR A 124 -19.98 3.45 -4.02
N SER A 125 -19.70 4.69 -3.63
CA SER A 125 -19.22 5.00 -2.27
C SER A 125 -20.25 4.64 -1.20
N ILE A 126 -21.53 4.87 -1.46
CA ILE A 126 -22.64 4.53 -0.54
C ILE A 126 -22.78 3.00 -0.46
N GLU A 127 -22.86 2.32 -1.59
CA GLU A 127 -23.01 0.86 -1.68
C GLU A 127 -21.86 0.12 -0.96
N ASN A 128 -20.66 0.68 -1.02
CA ASN A 128 -19.45 0.09 -0.42
C ASN A 128 -19.07 0.71 0.94
N SER A 129 -19.94 1.52 1.56
CA SER A 129 -19.71 2.12 2.88
C SER A 129 -18.38 2.90 2.96
N VAL A 130 -18.04 3.64 1.92
CA VAL A 130 -16.83 4.47 1.86
C VAL A 130 -17.03 5.73 2.71
N ASN A 131 -16.15 5.97 3.68
CA ASN A 131 -16.14 7.21 4.46
C ASN A 131 -15.35 8.29 3.71
N PRO A 132 -15.98 9.34 3.18
CA PRO A 132 -15.31 10.35 2.36
C PRO A 132 -14.32 11.25 3.14
N LYS A 133 -14.27 11.15 4.47
CA LYS A 133 -13.24 11.81 5.29
C LYS A 133 -11.94 10.99 5.35
N LYS A 134 -12.00 9.73 5.01
CA LYS A 134 -10.89 8.77 5.11
C LYS A 134 -10.45 8.23 3.76
N TRP A 135 -11.38 8.05 2.84
CA TRP A 135 -11.15 7.39 1.56
C TRP A 135 -11.78 8.20 0.42
N HIS A 136 -10.93 8.68 -0.48
CA HIS A 136 -11.35 9.38 -1.68
C HIS A 136 -11.34 8.41 -2.87
N LEU A 137 -12.46 8.35 -3.59
CA LEU A 137 -12.58 7.73 -4.90
C LEU A 137 -12.51 8.89 -5.90
N VAL A 138 -11.54 8.90 -6.80
CA VAL A 138 -11.31 10.04 -7.69
C VAL A 138 -11.48 9.69 -9.16
N THR A 139 -11.99 10.67 -9.91
CA THR A 139 -12.13 10.66 -11.36
C THR A 139 -11.60 11.98 -11.94
N GLY A 140 -11.41 12.02 -13.25
CA GLY A 140 -10.89 13.22 -13.93
C GLY A 140 -10.59 12.95 -15.39
N ASP A 141 -9.67 13.72 -15.95
CA ASP A 141 -9.19 13.51 -17.31
C ASP A 141 -8.51 12.14 -17.47
N LYS A 142 -8.81 11.42 -18.57
CA LYS A 142 -8.26 10.08 -18.82
C LYS A 142 -6.75 10.09 -18.87
N ASP A 143 -6.18 11.02 -19.65
CA ASP A 143 -4.72 11.02 -19.89
C ASP A 143 -3.97 11.35 -18.60
N ALA A 144 -4.51 12.26 -17.78
CA ALA A 144 -3.95 12.58 -16.47
C ALA A 144 -4.02 11.38 -15.50
N LEU A 145 -5.13 10.63 -15.47
CA LEU A 145 -5.29 9.43 -14.63
C LEU A 145 -4.34 8.31 -15.08
N TYR A 146 -4.21 8.10 -16.39
CA TYR A 146 -3.32 7.09 -16.94
C TYR A 146 -1.84 7.49 -16.76
N SER A 147 -1.53 8.77 -16.95
CA SER A 147 -0.18 9.28 -16.72
C SER A 147 0.28 9.09 -15.27
N ILE A 148 -0.57 9.41 -14.29
CA ILE A 148 -0.19 9.23 -12.88
C ILE A 148 -0.11 7.76 -12.50
N ALA A 149 -0.98 6.90 -13.04
CA ALA A 149 -0.94 5.47 -12.81
C ALA A 149 0.39 4.87 -13.32
N ARG A 150 0.77 5.19 -14.56
CA ARG A 150 1.95 4.66 -15.25
C ARG A 150 3.25 5.25 -14.73
N ASN A 151 3.32 6.57 -14.67
CA ASN A 151 4.57 7.30 -14.38
C ASN A 151 4.69 7.70 -12.90
N GLY A 152 3.58 7.79 -12.17
CA GLY A 152 3.55 8.16 -10.77
C GLY A 152 3.64 6.96 -9.83
N TYR A 153 2.70 6.03 -9.98
CA TYR A 153 2.58 4.87 -9.10
C TYR A 153 3.19 3.58 -9.68
N PHE A 154 3.59 3.59 -10.95
CA PHE A 154 4.06 2.39 -11.67
C PHE A 154 3.03 1.24 -11.62
N ALA A 155 1.76 1.59 -11.67
CA ALA A 155 0.64 0.66 -11.46
C ALA A 155 0.26 -0.12 -12.72
N ASP A 156 0.93 0.13 -13.84
CA ASP A 156 0.71 -0.53 -15.12
C ASP A 156 1.97 -1.30 -15.51
N GLU A 157 2.02 -2.57 -15.10
CA GLU A 157 3.18 -3.43 -15.35
C GLU A 157 3.34 -3.78 -16.84
N ASP A 158 2.24 -3.87 -17.56
CA ASP A 158 2.26 -4.21 -18.98
C ASP A 158 2.73 -3.01 -19.81
N PHE A 159 2.32 -1.80 -19.47
CA PHE A 159 2.85 -0.59 -20.10
C PHE A 159 4.38 -0.46 -19.95
N ALA A 160 4.94 -0.90 -18.84
CA ALA A 160 6.40 -0.90 -18.65
C ALA A 160 7.12 -1.74 -19.72
N LYS A 161 6.45 -2.78 -20.26
CA LYS A 161 6.97 -3.71 -21.28
C LYS A 161 6.58 -3.30 -22.69
N THR A 162 5.29 -3.01 -22.92
CA THR A 162 4.71 -2.79 -24.25
C THR A 162 4.82 -1.36 -24.74
N LYS A 163 4.76 -0.37 -23.83
CA LYS A 163 4.58 1.06 -24.13
C LYS A 163 3.30 1.36 -24.90
N ASP A 164 2.32 0.48 -24.84
CA ASP A 164 1.02 0.65 -25.48
C ASP A 164 0.15 1.60 -24.63
N GLU A 165 -0.07 2.82 -25.15
CA GLU A 165 -0.86 3.85 -24.46
C GLU A 165 -2.37 3.55 -24.47
N ASP A 166 -2.84 2.72 -25.39
CA ASP A 166 -4.23 2.32 -25.50
C ASP A 166 -4.61 1.16 -24.59
N GLU A 167 -3.61 0.49 -24.00
CA GLU A 167 -3.83 -0.63 -23.10
C GLU A 167 -4.56 -0.20 -21.82
N PHE A 168 -5.60 -0.97 -21.47
CA PHE A 168 -6.41 -0.73 -20.29
C PHE A 168 -5.67 -1.09 -19.01
N ILE A 169 -5.55 -0.12 -18.09
CA ILE A 169 -4.87 -0.34 -16.80
C ILE A 169 -5.71 -1.27 -15.93
N HIS A 170 -5.12 -2.37 -15.50
CA HIS A 170 -5.67 -3.25 -14.47
C HIS A 170 -4.54 -3.79 -13.59
N THR A 171 -4.70 -3.62 -12.32
CA THR A 171 -3.72 -4.05 -11.32
C THR A 171 -4.42 -4.38 -10.00
N GLU A 172 -3.89 -5.35 -9.27
CA GLU A 172 -4.30 -5.65 -7.91
C GLU A 172 -3.42 -4.98 -6.84
N ASN A 173 -2.50 -4.12 -7.27
CA ASN A 173 -1.51 -3.52 -6.39
C ASN A 173 -2.07 -2.37 -5.56
N PHE A 174 -1.78 -2.42 -4.25
CA PHE A 174 -1.88 -1.29 -3.33
C PHE A 174 -0.51 -0.67 -3.16
N VAL A 175 -0.42 0.64 -3.35
CA VAL A 175 0.83 1.40 -3.25
C VAL A 175 0.81 2.20 -1.97
N LEU A 176 1.78 1.95 -1.09
CA LEU A 176 1.98 2.69 0.16
C LEU A 176 2.86 3.90 -0.10
N VAL A 177 2.34 5.08 0.21
CA VAL A 177 3.05 6.36 0.03
C VAL A 177 3.23 7.05 1.38
N ASP A 178 4.42 7.58 1.62
CA ASP A 178 4.76 8.26 2.86
C ASP A 178 4.33 9.74 2.90
N LYS A 179 4.60 10.40 4.04
CA LYS A 179 4.26 11.80 4.33
C LYS A 179 4.88 12.81 3.34
N GLU A 180 5.94 12.42 2.63
CA GLU A 180 6.67 13.25 1.67
C GLU A 180 6.31 12.94 0.22
N GLY A 181 5.49 11.90 -0.04
CA GLY A 181 5.04 11.47 -1.36
C GLY A 181 5.95 10.44 -2.03
N TYR A 182 6.80 9.73 -1.28
CA TYR A 182 7.61 8.62 -1.80
C TYR A 182 6.87 7.29 -1.71
N ILE A 183 7.05 6.43 -2.69
CA ILE A 183 6.58 5.04 -2.64
C ILE A 183 7.46 4.25 -1.67
N ARG A 184 6.84 3.62 -0.67
CA ARG A 184 7.50 2.86 0.39
C ARG A 184 7.10 1.39 0.43
N GLY A 185 6.23 0.96 -0.48
CA GLY A 185 5.84 -0.44 -0.63
C GLY A 185 4.76 -0.66 -1.65
N VAL A 186 4.73 -1.88 -2.20
CA VAL A 186 3.70 -2.36 -3.11
C VAL A 186 3.22 -3.72 -2.62
N TYR A 187 1.90 -3.94 -2.65
CA TYR A 187 1.25 -5.09 -2.03
C TYR A 187 0.11 -5.57 -2.90
N ASN A 188 -0.05 -6.86 -3.07
CA ASN A 188 -1.24 -7.40 -3.71
C ASN A 188 -2.46 -7.25 -2.78
N GLY A 189 -3.41 -6.39 -3.14
CA GLY A 189 -4.60 -6.07 -2.35
C GLY A 189 -5.59 -7.22 -2.19
N THR A 190 -5.44 -8.31 -2.95
CA THR A 190 -6.28 -9.51 -2.88
C THR A 190 -5.73 -10.59 -1.94
N ILE A 191 -4.48 -10.46 -1.50
CA ILE A 191 -3.75 -11.47 -0.72
C ILE A 191 -3.68 -11.07 0.76
N ALA A 192 -4.21 -11.90 1.64
CA ALA A 192 -4.32 -11.60 3.08
C ALA A 192 -2.95 -11.34 3.75
N ILE A 193 -1.91 -12.10 3.39
CA ILE A 193 -0.57 -11.91 3.96
C ILE A 193 0.04 -10.55 3.55
N ASP A 194 -0.24 -10.10 2.34
CA ASP A 194 0.21 -8.78 1.87
C ASP A 194 -0.51 -7.66 2.60
N MET A 195 -1.80 -7.82 2.90
CA MET A 195 -2.54 -6.86 3.72
C MET A 195 -2.03 -6.80 5.17
N GLN A 196 -1.58 -7.91 5.73
CA GLN A 196 -0.92 -7.91 7.05
C GLN A 196 0.46 -7.22 6.97
N ARG A 197 1.23 -7.47 5.92
CA ARG A 197 2.52 -6.82 5.65
C ARG A 197 2.34 -5.31 5.49
N LEU A 198 1.35 -4.85 4.71
CA LEU A 198 1.00 -3.44 4.54
C LEU A 198 0.73 -2.76 5.89
N LYS A 199 -0.14 -3.35 6.73
CA LYS A 199 -0.44 -2.79 8.06
C LYS A 199 0.82 -2.66 8.94
N ARG A 200 1.68 -3.68 8.96
CA ARG A 200 2.96 -3.62 9.69
C ARG A 200 3.87 -2.51 9.14
N HIS A 201 3.93 -2.34 7.82
CA HIS A 201 4.74 -1.31 7.20
C HIS A 201 4.19 0.11 7.45
N ILE A 202 2.88 0.30 7.52
CA ILE A 202 2.28 1.55 7.96
C ILE A 202 2.75 1.90 9.38
N GLU A 203 2.79 0.93 10.32
CA GLU A 203 3.27 1.18 11.68
C GLU A 203 4.77 1.52 11.75
N ILE A 204 5.57 1.02 10.80
CA ILE A 204 6.98 1.43 10.65
C ILE A 204 7.04 2.88 10.19
N LEU A 205 6.34 3.26 9.11
CA LEU A 205 6.33 4.62 8.57
C LEU A 205 5.80 5.67 9.57
N ARG A 206 4.88 5.29 10.45
CA ARG A 206 4.39 6.19 11.51
C ARG A 206 5.48 6.61 12.49
N LYS A 207 6.48 5.75 12.68
CA LYS A 207 7.62 5.97 13.59
C LYS A 207 8.82 6.62 12.89
N GLU A 208 8.86 6.61 11.56
CA GLU A 208 9.85 7.34 10.78
C GLU A 208 9.54 8.86 10.90
N ILE A 209 10.53 9.63 11.34
CA ILE A 209 10.44 11.09 11.53
C ILE A 209 10.81 11.81 10.24
#